data_5186413ed368c8a19904b5f71d11ceac
#
_entry.id   5186413ed368c8a19904b5f71d11ceac
#
_cell.length_a   1.000
_cell.length_b   1.000
_cell.length_c   1.000
_cell.angle_alpha   90.00
_cell.angle_beta   90.00
_cell.angle_gamma   90.00
#
_symmetry.space_group_name_H-M   'P 1'
#
loop_
_entity.id
_entity.type
_entity.pdbx_description
1 polymer ?
#
loop_
_entity_poly.entity_id
_entity_poly.type
_entity_poly.pdbx_seq_one_letter_code
_entity_poly.pdbx_strand_id
1 'polypeptide(L)'
;SKVLLSHFHFIYYLCGSKENSKHILMLTRGIATIGLLICSNVFMTLAWYGHIAFKSRLERYGMVAIVLLSWGIALFEYCFQVPANRLGSQELGGPFTLWQLKVIQEVISLVVFTLFAVLFVKGDPLKWNHIAGFACLVLAVYFIFRK
;
A
#
# COMPACT_ATOMS: atom_id res chain seq x y z
N SER A 1 -5.83 53.92 -5.17
CA SER A 1 -6.61 52.72 -5.52
C SER A 1 -5.83 51.64 -6.28
N LYS A 2 -4.85 52.00 -7.14
CA LYS A 2 -4.03 51.00 -7.89
C LYS A 2 -3.09 50.17 -7.00
N VAL A 3 -2.60 50.72 -5.90
CA VAL A 3 -1.71 50.03 -4.94
C VAL A 3 -2.49 48.95 -4.15
N LEU A 4 -3.75 49.21 -3.81
CA LEU A 4 -4.60 48.22 -3.15
C LEU A 4 -4.90 47.00 -4.05
N LEU A 5 -5.15 47.26 -5.33
CA LEU A 5 -5.42 46.20 -6.32
C LEU A 5 -4.17 45.31 -6.53
N SER A 6 -2.97 45.91 -6.58
CA SER A 6 -1.69 45.21 -6.67
C SER A 6 -1.43 44.33 -5.46
N HIS A 7 -1.74 44.80 -4.24
CA HIS A 7 -1.62 44.02 -3.02
C HIS A 7 -2.60 42.83 -2.98
N PHE A 8 -3.86 43.03 -3.40
CA PHE A 8 -4.83 41.94 -3.53
C PHE A 8 -4.41 40.90 -4.54
N HIS A 9 -3.87 41.31 -5.69
CA HIS A 9 -3.39 40.40 -6.72
C HIS A 9 -2.17 39.58 -6.25
N PHE A 10 -1.24 40.20 -5.53
CA PHE A 10 -0.07 39.57 -4.92
C PHE A 10 -0.46 38.54 -3.83
N ILE A 11 -1.42 38.89 -2.95
CA ILE A 11 -1.95 37.99 -1.92
C ILE A 11 -2.68 36.81 -2.58
N TYR A 12 -3.45 37.05 -3.63
CA TYR A 12 -4.11 35.98 -4.40
C TYR A 12 -3.13 35.02 -5.05
N TYR A 13 -2.04 35.55 -5.63
CA TYR A 13 -0.96 34.75 -6.20
C TYR A 13 -0.20 33.92 -5.15
N LEU A 14 0.10 34.50 -4.00
CA LEU A 14 0.73 33.77 -2.90
C LEU A 14 -0.16 32.70 -2.28
N CYS A 15 -1.46 32.95 -2.19
CA CYS A 15 -2.45 32.00 -1.68
C CYS A 15 -2.61 30.82 -2.66
N GLY A 16 -2.74 31.08 -3.96
CA GLY A 16 -2.83 30.04 -4.99
C GLY A 16 -1.56 29.21 -5.14
N SER A 17 -0.39 29.81 -4.97
CA SER A 17 0.90 29.11 -4.97
C SER A 17 1.05 28.17 -3.77
N LYS A 18 0.61 28.60 -2.58
CA LYS A 18 0.63 27.76 -1.37
C LYS A 18 -0.34 26.59 -1.45
N GLU A 19 -1.51 26.80 -2.03
CA GLU A 19 -2.53 25.75 -2.19
C GLU A 19 -2.08 24.68 -3.19
N ASN A 20 -1.49 25.10 -4.30
CA ASN A 20 -0.92 24.21 -5.30
C ASN A 20 0.26 23.38 -4.73
N SER A 21 1.12 23.98 -3.91
CA SER A 21 2.22 23.30 -3.23
C SER A 21 1.72 22.24 -2.24
N LYS A 22 0.65 22.51 -1.49
CA LYS A 22 0.02 21.54 -0.57
C LYS A 22 -0.57 20.36 -1.33
N HIS A 23 -1.26 20.62 -2.45
CA HIS A 23 -1.86 19.58 -3.27
C HIS A 23 -0.80 18.63 -3.86
N ILE A 24 0.31 19.19 -4.38
CA ILE A 24 1.43 18.40 -4.90
C ILE A 24 2.06 17.55 -3.79
N LEU A 25 2.25 18.12 -2.59
CA LEU A 25 2.80 17.40 -1.44
C LEU A 25 1.90 16.21 -1.03
N MET A 26 0.58 16.42 -0.96
CA MET A 26 -0.39 15.38 -0.65
C MET A 26 -0.38 14.25 -1.68
N LEU A 27 -0.34 14.60 -2.97
CA LEU A 27 -0.26 13.64 -4.06
C LEU A 27 1.04 12.81 -3.99
N THR A 28 2.17 13.48 -3.78
CA THR A 28 3.49 12.81 -3.64
C THR A 28 3.49 11.85 -2.46
N ARG A 29 2.95 12.26 -1.31
CA ARG A 29 2.81 11.39 -0.13
C ARG A 29 1.92 10.20 -0.40
N GLY A 30 0.80 10.39 -1.12
CA GLY A 30 -0.10 9.31 -1.51
C GLY A 30 0.58 8.27 -2.41
N ILE A 31 1.29 8.71 -3.45
CA ILE A 31 2.03 7.83 -4.35
C ILE A 31 3.14 7.08 -3.62
N ALA A 32 3.91 7.77 -2.77
CA ALA A 32 4.95 7.16 -1.97
C ALA A 32 4.38 6.10 -1.01
N THR A 33 3.25 6.39 -0.37
CA THR A 33 2.54 5.43 0.49
C THR A 33 2.17 4.16 -0.26
N ILE A 34 1.55 4.28 -1.44
CA ILE A 34 1.15 3.13 -2.27
C ILE A 34 2.39 2.33 -2.69
N GLY A 35 3.46 2.98 -3.14
CA GLY A 35 4.70 2.31 -3.52
C GLY A 35 5.34 1.52 -2.38
N LEU A 36 5.41 2.12 -1.19
CA LEU A 36 5.93 1.46 0.01
C LEU A 36 5.04 0.30 0.46
N LEU A 37 3.70 0.43 0.36
CA LEU A 37 2.77 -0.65 0.67
C LEU A 37 2.91 -1.83 -0.31
N ILE A 38 3.16 -1.58 -1.59
CA ILE A 38 3.43 -2.65 -2.56
C ILE A 38 4.71 -3.39 -2.18
N CYS A 39 5.82 -2.68 -1.91
CA CYS A 39 7.07 -3.30 -1.48
C CYS A 39 6.88 -4.12 -0.19
N SER A 40 6.23 -3.54 0.82
CA SER A 40 5.91 -4.21 2.07
C SER A 40 5.14 -5.51 1.84
N ASN A 41 4.09 -5.49 1.03
CA ASN A 41 3.25 -6.66 0.78
C ASN A 41 3.96 -7.76 -0.03
N VAL A 42 4.95 -7.42 -0.85
CA VAL A 42 5.81 -8.42 -1.50
C VAL A 42 6.62 -9.18 -0.44
N PHE A 43 7.27 -8.47 0.49
CA PHE A 43 8.01 -9.11 1.59
C PHE A 43 7.10 -9.91 2.51
N MET A 44 5.92 -9.38 2.86
CA MET A 44 4.93 -10.09 3.66
C MET A 44 4.47 -11.39 3.00
N THR A 45 4.17 -11.36 1.71
CA THR A 45 3.77 -12.55 0.95
C THR A 45 4.89 -13.60 0.91
N LEU A 46 6.14 -13.18 0.73
CA LEU A 46 7.29 -14.07 0.79
C LEU A 46 7.51 -14.66 2.18
N ALA A 47 7.37 -13.87 3.23
CA ALA A 47 7.51 -14.33 4.62
C ALA A 47 6.47 -15.38 4.98
N TRP A 48 5.21 -15.21 4.56
CA TRP A 48 4.11 -16.09 4.94
C TRP A 48 3.97 -17.32 4.03
N TYR A 49 4.22 -17.16 2.73
CA TYR A 49 3.92 -18.20 1.73
C TYR A 49 5.15 -18.70 0.97
N GLY A 50 6.30 -18.02 1.11
CA GLY A 50 7.54 -18.42 0.42
C GLY A 50 7.98 -19.84 0.77
N HIS A 51 7.84 -20.28 2.00
CA HIS A 51 8.18 -21.65 2.42
C HIS A 51 7.31 -22.72 1.76
N ILE A 52 6.06 -22.38 1.37
CA ILE A 52 5.16 -23.27 0.63
C ILE A 52 5.56 -23.31 -0.85
N ALA A 53 5.79 -22.15 -1.45
CA ALA A 53 6.17 -22.03 -2.85
C ALA A 53 7.53 -22.67 -3.16
N PHE A 54 8.48 -22.55 -2.24
CA PHE A 54 9.85 -23.10 -2.36
C PHE A 54 10.07 -24.36 -1.53
N LYS A 55 9.03 -25.13 -1.25
CA LYS A 55 9.03 -26.32 -0.42
C LYS A 55 10.18 -27.27 -0.78
N SER A 56 10.39 -27.60 -2.06
CA SER A 56 11.44 -28.51 -2.52
C SER A 56 12.86 -28.09 -2.15
N ARG A 57 13.11 -26.80 -1.96
CA ARG A 57 14.42 -26.28 -1.53
C ARG A 57 14.55 -26.18 -0.01
N LEU A 58 13.43 -26.05 0.69
CA LEU A 58 13.40 -25.81 2.13
C LEU A 58 13.11 -27.08 2.95
N GLU A 59 12.72 -28.19 2.33
CA GLU A 59 12.41 -29.45 3.01
C GLU A 59 13.56 -30.00 3.88
N ARG A 60 14.79 -29.70 3.53
CA ARG A 60 15.98 -30.12 4.31
C ARG A 60 16.20 -29.30 5.59
N TYR A 61 15.52 -28.17 5.74
CA TYR A 61 15.65 -27.32 6.92
C TYR A 61 14.56 -27.65 7.94
N GLY A 62 14.91 -27.66 9.21
CA GLY A 62 13.93 -27.85 10.27
C GLY A 62 12.96 -26.68 10.40
N MET A 63 11.80 -26.92 11.01
CA MET A 63 10.73 -25.92 11.17
C MET A 63 11.24 -24.62 11.82
N VAL A 64 12.12 -24.71 12.81
CA VAL A 64 12.69 -23.54 13.49
C VAL A 64 13.48 -22.65 12.51
N ALA A 65 14.28 -23.25 11.64
CA ALA A 65 15.03 -22.49 10.64
C ALA A 65 14.10 -21.77 9.64
N ILE A 66 13.02 -22.43 9.23
CA ILE A 66 12.01 -21.84 8.35
C ILE A 66 11.33 -20.64 9.02
N VAL A 67 10.96 -20.76 10.30
CA VAL A 67 10.35 -19.68 11.09
C VAL A 67 11.32 -18.50 11.22
N LEU A 68 12.59 -18.75 11.53
CA LEU A 68 13.59 -17.67 11.62
C LEU A 68 13.84 -16.98 10.30
N LEU A 69 13.85 -17.72 9.19
CA LEU A 69 13.96 -17.15 7.84
C LEU A 69 12.75 -16.26 7.54
N SER A 70 11.54 -16.75 7.77
CA SER A 70 10.31 -15.98 7.55
C SER A 70 10.28 -14.72 8.41
N TRP A 71 10.68 -14.83 9.67
CA TRP A 71 10.78 -13.68 10.58
C TRP A 71 11.81 -12.65 10.09
N GLY A 72 12.98 -13.09 9.60
CA GLY A 72 13.98 -12.21 9.00
C GLY A 72 13.43 -11.45 7.78
N ILE A 73 12.64 -12.11 6.93
CA ILE A 73 11.98 -11.46 5.77
C ILE A 73 10.91 -10.46 6.26
N ALA A 74 10.16 -10.79 7.31
CA ALA A 74 9.15 -9.90 7.87
C ALA A 74 9.74 -8.62 8.47
N LEU A 75 11.01 -8.59 8.89
CA LEU A 75 11.69 -7.35 9.30
C LEU A 75 11.75 -6.33 8.15
N PHE A 76 12.02 -6.78 6.94
CA PHE A 76 12.04 -5.90 5.77
C PHE A 76 10.62 -5.39 5.46
N GLU A 77 9.59 -6.21 5.63
CA GLU A 77 8.20 -5.77 5.50
C GLU A 77 7.92 -4.59 6.43
N TYR A 78 8.28 -4.67 7.71
CA TYR A 78 8.10 -3.57 8.67
C TYR A 78 8.85 -2.29 8.29
N CYS A 79 10.05 -2.41 7.70
CA CYS A 79 10.82 -1.25 7.22
C CYS A 79 10.09 -0.46 6.14
N PHE A 80 9.19 -1.08 5.38
CA PHE A 80 8.36 -0.41 4.37
C PHE A 80 6.97 -0.07 4.90
N GLN A 81 6.34 -0.96 5.68
CA GLN A 81 4.97 -0.80 6.17
C GLN A 81 4.84 0.39 7.14
N VAL A 82 5.74 0.52 8.10
CA VAL A 82 5.67 1.60 9.09
C VAL A 82 5.82 2.98 8.46
N PRO A 83 6.84 3.24 7.60
CA PRO A 83 6.92 4.50 6.87
C PRO A 83 5.72 4.76 5.96
N ALA A 84 5.19 3.74 5.28
CA ALA A 84 4.01 3.87 4.43
C ALA A 84 2.81 4.39 5.23
N ASN A 85 2.51 3.76 6.36
CA ASN A 85 1.41 4.16 7.23
C ASN A 85 1.60 5.58 7.79
N ARG A 86 2.83 5.96 8.16
CA ARG A 86 3.14 7.31 8.67
C ARG A 86 3.00 8.38 7.59
N LEU A 87 3.46 8.11 6.37
CA LEU A 87 3.35 9.05 5.25
C LEU A 87 1.90 9.20 4.78
N GLY A 88 1.14 8.11 4.80
CA GLY A 88 -0.23 8.06 4.32
C GLY A 88 -1.25 8.58 5.31
N SER A 89 -0.99 8.49 6.62
CA SER A 89 -1.96 8.82 7.67
C SER A 89 -2.31 10.31 7.71
N GLN A 90 -3.61 10.60 7.69
CA GLN A 90 -4.15 11.96 7.79
C GLN A 90 -3.76 12.63 9.13
N GLU A 91 -3.66 11.87 10.21
CA GLU A 91 -3.22 12.35 11.52
C GLU A 91 -1.78 12.89 11.50
N LEU A 92 -0.97 12.41 10.57
CA LEU A 92 0.42 12.84 10.36
C LEU A 92 0.60 13.70 9.10
N GLY A 93 -0.50 14.26 8.61
CA GLY A 93 -0.52 15.14 7.44
C GLY A 93 -0.45 14.40 6.10
N GLY A 94 -0.86 13.14 6.06
CA GLY A 94 -1.02 12.35 4.84
C GLY A 94 -2.43 12.45 4.24
N PRO A 95 -2.65 11.87 3.05
CA PRO A 95 -3.91 12.00 2.32
C PRO A 95 -5.02 11.03 2.76
N PHE A 96 -4.71 10.00 3.55
CA PHE A 96 -5.64 8.89 3.83
C PHE A 96 -6.05 8.83 5.30
N THR A 97 -7.33 8.56 5.56
CA THR A 97 -7.80 8.16 6.88
C THR A 97 -7.28 6.75 7.23
N LEU A 98 -7.31 6.38 8.51
CA LEU A 98 -6.91 5.06 8.96
C LEU A 98 -7.69 3.93 8.26
N TRP A 99 -9.00 4.12 8.06
CA TRP A 99 -9.85 3.17 7.35
C TRP A 99 -9.45 3.01 5.88
N GLN A 100 -9.15 4.12 5.21
CA GLN A 100 -8.70 4.12 3.82
C GLN A 100 -7.34 3.43 3.68
N LEU A 101 -6.39 3.70 4.58
CA LEU A 101 -5.09 3.01 4.59
C LEU A 101 -5.25 1.50 4.72
N LYS A 102 -6.11 1.06 5.65
CA LYS A 102 -6.36 -0.38 5.86
C LYS A 102 -6.92 -1.04 4.59
N VAL A 103 -7.90 -0.42 3.95
CA VAL A 103 -8.52 -0.97 2.75
C VAL A 103 -7.56 -0.97 1.55
N ILE A 104 -6.76 0.10 1.37
CA ILE A 104 -5.72 0.14 0.33
C ILE A 104 -4.72 -1.01 0.56
N GLN A 105 -4.30 -1.24 1.79
CA GLN A 105 -3.39 -2.34 2.14
C GLN A 105 -3.99 -3.70 1.80
N GLU A 106 -5.26 -3.95 2.11
CA GLU A 106 -5.93 -5.22 1.79
C GLU A 106 -6.01 -5.48 0.28
N VAL A 107 -6.34 -4.45 -0.50
CA VAL A 107 -6.37 -4.55 -1.97
C VAL A 107 -4.99 -4.89 -2.51
N ILE A 108 -3.95 -4.17 -2.08
CA ILE A 108 -2.57 -4.41 -2.51
C ILE A 108 -2.12 -5.80 -2.10
N SER A 109 -2.38 -6.21 -0.87
CA SER A 109 -2.04 -7.54 -0.34
C SER A 109 -2.66 -8.64 -1.20
N LEU A 110 -3.94 -8.51 -1.54
CA LEU A 110 -4.64 -9.50 -2.34
C LEU A 110 -4.11 -9.58 -3.79
N VAL A 111 -3.80 -8.43 -4.40
CA VAL A 111 -3.21 -8.38 -5.76
C VAL A 111 -1.83 -9.02 -5.76
N VAL A 112 -0.96 -8.64 -4.82
CA VAL A 112 0.40 -9.18 -4.70
C VAL A 112 0.36 -10.68 -4.42
N PHE A 113 -0.50 -11.12 -3.50
CA PHE A 113 -0.69 -12.56 -3.21
C PHE A 113 -1.17 -13.34 -4.43
N THR A 114 -2.15 -12.79 -5.16
CA THR A 114 -2.69 -13.46 -6.37
C THR A 114 -1.62 -13.62 -7.43
N LEU A 115 -0.82 -12.56 -7.69
CA LEU A 115 0.30 -12.63 -8.62
C LEU A 115 1.34 -13.65 -8.17
N PHE A 116 1.68 -13.66 -6.88
CA PHE A 116 2.59 -14.64 -6.31
C PHE A 116 2.06 -16.07 -6.46
N ALA A 117 0.80 -16.31 -6.13
CA ALA A 117 0.20 -17.64 -6.23
C ALA A 117 0.18 -18.16 -7.67
N VAL A 118 -0.20 -17.32 -8.63
CA VAL A 118 -0.21 -17.68 -10.06
C VAL A 118 1.19 -17.98 -10.59
N LEU A 119 2.22 -17.23 -10.14
CA LEU A 119 3.57 -17.37 -10.63
C LEU A 119 4.33 -18.54 -9.99
N PHE A 120 4.13 -18.77 -8.69
CA PHE A 120 4.98 -19.67 -7.91
C PHE A 120 4.26 -20.92 -7.38
N VAL A 121 2.96 -20.86 -7.15
CA VAL A 121 2.18 -22.01 -6.65
C VAL A 121 1.54 -22.74 -7.81
N LYS A 122 2.23 -23.77 -8.31
CA LYS A 122 1.70 -24.65 -9.36
C LYS A 122 0.64 -25.58 -8.78
N GLY A 123 -0.61 -25.39 -9.14
CA GLY A 123 -1.68 -26.32 -8.77
C GLY A 123 -3.06 -25.74 -8.48
N ASP A 124 -3.14 -24.47 -8.10
CA ASP A 124 -4.42 -23.81 -7.88
C ASP A 124 -4.70 -22.74 -8.95
N PRO A 125 -5.46 -23.09 -10.02
CA PRO A 125 -5.83 -22.12 -11.04
C PRO A 125 -6.80 -21.08 -10.47
N LEU A 126 -6.69 -19.84 -10.96
CA LEU A 126 -7.64 -18.78 -10.65
C LEU A 126 -9.06 -19.19 -11.09
N LYS A 127 -9.96 -19.33 -10.14
CA LYS A 127 -11.37 -19.73 -10.39
C LYS A 127 -12.29 -18.52 -10.42
N TRP A 128 -13.48 -18.67 -11.00
CA TRP A 128 -14.51 -17.64 -11.03
C TRP A 128 -14.85 -17.06 -9.65
N ASN A 129 -14.80 -17.89 -8.61
CA ASN A 129 -15.06 -17.47 -7.22
C ASN A 129 -14.05 -16.42 -6.74
N HIS A 130 -12.78 -16.52 -7.15
CA HIS A 130 -11.77 -15.51 -6.83
C HIS A 130 -12.05 -14.19 -7.52
N ILE A 131 -12.50 -14.22 -8.79
CA ILE A 131 -12.89 -13.01 -9.54
C ILE A 131 -14.10 -12.35 -8.89
N ALA A 132 -15.11 -13.13 -8.48
CA ALA A 132 -16.25 -12.60 -7.74
C ALA A 132 -15.85 -11.97 -6.40
N GLY A 133 -14.92 -12.61 -5.66
CA GLY A 133 -14.36 -12.05 -4.43
C GLY A 133 -13.65 -10.72 -4.67
N PHE A 134 -12.86 -10.61 -5.73
CA PHE A 134 -12.21 -9.35 -6.10
C PHE A 134 -13.21 -8.24 -6.46
N ALA A 135 -14.29 -8.58 -7.17
CA ALA A 135 -15.37 -7.64 -7.47
C ALA A 135 -16.04 -7.11 -6.19
N CYS A 136 -16.31 -7.97 -5.21
CA CYS A 136 -16.83 -7.56 -3.90
C CYS A 136 -15.85 -6.63 -3.16
N LEU A 137 -14.55 -6.87 -3.28
CA LEU A 137 -13.53 -6.05 -2.65
C LEU A 137 -13.47 -4.65 -3.28
N VAL A 138 -13.61 -4.56 -4.60
CA VAL A 138 -13.71 -3.26 -5.30
C VAL A 138 -14.94 -2.48 -4.84
N LEU A 139 -16.08 -3.15 -4.64
CA LEU A 139 -17.28 -2.53 -4.08
C LEU A 139 -17.04 -2.04 -2.64
N ALA A 140 -16.35 -2.81 -1.80
CA ALA A 140 -15.99 -2.39 -0.45
C ALA A 140 -15.12 -1.13 -0.45
N VAL A 141 -14.12 -1.08 -1.33
CA VAL A 141 -13.29 0.13 -1.55
C VAL A 141 -14.17 1.32 -1.91
N TYR A 142 -15.07 1.16 -2.89
CA TYR A 142 -15.98 2.22 -3.31
C TYR A 142 -16.78 2.79 -2.14
N PHE A 143 -17.37 1.95 -1.29
CA PHE A 143 -18.16 2.41 -0.15
C PHE A 143 -17.33 3.14 0.91
N ILE A 144 -16.08 2.72 1.16
CA ILE A 144 -15.19 3.35 2.16
C ILE A 144 -14.69 4.71 1.67
N PHE A 145 -14.51 4.89 0.37
CA PHE A 145 -14.06 6.16 -0.20
C PHE A 145 -15.22 7.10 -0.56
N ARG A 146 -16.45 6.62 -0.54
CA ARG A 146 -17.64 7.43 -0.78
C ARG A 146 -17.88 8.34 0.42
N LYS A 147 -17.82 9.66 0.19
CA LYS A 147 -18.19 10.70 1.16
C LYS A 147 -19.70 10.84 1.27
#